data_8e7f782e65bcaa1d4b06ce6fc8a4c78a
#
_entry.id   8e7f782e65bcaa1d4b06ce6fc8a4c78a
#
_cell.length_a   1.000
_cell.length_b   1.000
_cell.length_c   1.000
_cell.angle_alpha   90.00
_cell.angle_beta   90.00
_cell.angle_gamma   90.00
#
_symmetry.space_group_name_H-M   'P 1'
#
loop_
_entity.id
_entity.type
_entity.pdbx_description
1 polymer ?
#
loop_
_entity_poly.entity_id
_entity_poly.type
_entity_poly.pdbx_seq_one_letter_code
_entity_poly.pdbx_strand_id
1 'polypeptide(L)'
;DRLQFESASAIQMEHRANRLRLARLRSLMRANWRWKIVGEFLIKNEDKHYILSDMLNKLNKYFSLSRKQIAFARKLVRQHDEREARKAELEAKKANAPDWTEGRQEIEGVVVSGKWYDSDWGSSYKIVIELKDGRRCWGSAPTKFMDKCDNDGVGEIGQTIRIKAGFTVSRDDKKFAFYKRPTFIA
;
A
#
# COMPACT_ATOMS: atom_id res chain seq x y z
N ASP A 1 3.56 -43.83 -11.70
CA ASP A 1 2.22 -43.62 -12.28
C ASP A 1 1.08 -43.65 -11.26
N ARG A 2 1.03 -44.67 -10.35
CA ARG A 2 -0.07 -44.80 -9.37
C ARG A 2 -0.06 -43.67 -8.33
N LEU A 3 1.08 -43.26 -7.82
CA LEU A 3 1.23 -42.17 -6.86
C LEU A 3 0.87 -40.79 -7.48
N GLN A 4 1.15 -40.59 -8.77
CA GLN A 4 0.78 -39.36 -9.49
C GLN A 4 -0.74 -39.32 -9.74
N PHE A 5 -1.38 -40.44 -10.00
CA PHE A 5 -2.84 -40.52 -10.17
C PHE A 5 -3.59 -40.29 -8.86
N GLU A 6 -3.10 -40.86 -7.76
CA GLU A 6 -3.66 -40.65 -6.42
C GLU A 6 -3.54 -39.18 -5.97
N SER A 7 -2.40 -38.53 -6.27
CA SER A 7 -2.21 -37.09 -5.99
C SER A 7 -3.13 -36.21 -6.84
N ALA A 8 -3.30 -36.50 -8.12
CA ALA A 8 -4.20 -35.78 -9.00
C ALA A 8 -5.67 -35.89 -8.58
N SER A 9 -6.10 -37.10 -8.15
CA SER A 9 -7.46 -37.33 -7.66
C SER A 9 -7.74 -36.61 -6.34
N ALA A 10 -6.75 -36.55 -5.43
CA ALA A 10 -6.82 -35.82 -4.18
C ALA A 10 -6.96 -34.30 -4.42
N ILE A 11 -6.17 -33.75 -5.33
CA ILE A 11 -6.24 -32.33 -5.73
C ILE A 11 -7.60 -32.00 -6.34
N GLN A 12 -8.15 -32.87 -7.20
CA GLN A 12 -9.48 -32.66 -7.77
C GLN A 12 -10.59 -32.69 -6.71
N MET A 13 -10.50 -33.60 -5.74
CA MET A 13 -11.46 -33.65 -4.62
C MET A 13 -11.37 -32.42 -3.74
N GLU A 14 -10.19 -31.94 -3.46
CA GLU A 14 -9.97 -30.70 -2.69
C GLU A 14 -10.55 -29.48 -3.42
N HIS A 15 -10.30 -29.34 -4.72
CA HIS A 15 -10.89 -28.29 -5.55
C HIS A 15 -12.44 -28.37 -5.61
N ARG A 16 -13.00 -29.57 -5.64
CA ARG A 16 -14.47 -29.78 -5.60
C ARG A 16 -15.04 -29.40 -4.24
N ALA A 17 -14.40 -29.83 -3.15
CA ALA A 17 -14.78 -29.48 -1.79
C ALA A 17 -14.73 -27.96 -1.56
N ASN A 18 -13.69 -27.31 -2.05
CA ASN A 18 -13.51 -25.86 -1.93
C ASN A 18 -14.58 -25.08 -2.74
N ARG A 19 -14.93 -25.54 -3.94
CA ARG A 19 -16.04 -24.95 -4.72
C ARG A 19 -17.39 -25.08 -4.01
N LEU A 20 -17.70 -26.24 -3.44
CA LEU A 20 -18.94 -26.46 -2.68
C LEU A 20 -18.98 -25.59 -1.42
N ARG A 21 -17.87 -25.48 -0.71
CA ARG A 21 -17.68 -24.61 0.46
C ARG A 21 -17.99 -23.16 0.10
N LEU A 22 -17.39 -22.62 -0.97
CA LEU A 22 -17.60 -21.25 -1.42
C LEU A 22 -19.03 -21.00 -1.92
N ALA A 23 -19.63 -21.97 -2.62
CA ALA A 23 -21.03 -21.89 -3.05
C ALA A 23 -22.00 -21.79 -1.87
N ARG A 24 -21.77 -22.60 -0.81
CA ARG A 24 -22.56 -22.58 0.42
C ARG A 24 -22.41 -21.26 1.17
N LEU A 25 -21.18 -20.73 1.30
CA LEU A 25 -20.95 -19.42 1.91
C LEU A 25 -21.65 -18.30 1.14
N ARG A 26 -21.57 -18.29 -0.19
CA ARG A 26 -22.27 -17.32 -1.02
C ARG A 26 -23.79 -17.39 -0.85
N SER A 27 -24.36 -18.59 -0.71
CA SER A 27 -25.78 -18.76 -0.43
C SER A 27 -26.18 -18.15 0.92
N LEU A 28 -25.38 -18.39 1.96
CA LEU A 28 -25.62 -17.81 3.29
C LEU A 28 -25.49 -16.27 3.28
N MET A 29 -24.55 -15.74 2.54
CA MET A 29 -24.36 -14.29 2.39
C MET A 29 -25.51 -13.63 1.63
N ARG A 30 -26.13 -14.33 0.64
CA ARG A 30 -27.32 -13.84 -0.05
C ARG A 30 -28.55 -13.79 0.88
N ALA A 31 -28.67 -14.76 1.78
CA ALA A 31 -29.75 -14.80 2.75
C ALA A 31 -29.64 -13.70 3.83
N ASN A 32 -28.44 -13.15 4.06
CA ASN A 32 -28.23 -12.14 5.08
C ASN A 32 -27.27 -11.05 4.58
N TRP A 33 -27.82 -9.90 4.16
CA TRP A 33 -27.06 -8.76 3.63
C TRP A 33 -25.96 -8.24 4.56
N ARG A 34 -26.14 -8.40 5.90
CA ARG A 34 -25.15 -7.97 6.91
C ARG A 34 -23.84 -8.74 6.81
N TRP A 35 -23.88 -9.96 6.27
CA TRP A 35 -22.72 -10.83 6.09
C TRP A 35 -22.07 -10.72 4.72
N LYS A 36 -22.79 -10.17 3.74
CA LYS A 36 -22.32 -10.12 2.36
C LYS A 36 -20.96 -9.44 2.26
N ILE A 37 -20.85 -8.21 2.75
CA ILE A 37 -19.59 -7.41 2.66
C ILE A 37 -18.46 -8.09 3.41
N VAL A 38 -18.69 -8.53 4.64
CA VAL A 38 -17.67 -9.19 5.48
C VAL A 38 -17.26 -10.54 4.87
N GLY A 39 -18.22 -11.35 4.43
CA GLY A 39 -17.95 -12.65 3.85
C GLY A 39 -17.18 -12.57 2.52
N GLU A 40 -17.55 -11.67 1.63
CA GLU A 40 -16.84 -11.42 0.37
C GLU A 40 -15.40 -10.95 0.65
N PHE A 41 -15.22 -10.07 1.62
CA PHE A 41 -13.88 -9.61 2.03
C PHE A 41 -13.02 -10.76 2.58
N LEU A 42 -13.57 -11.62 3.44
CA LEU A 42 -12.84 -12.76 4.01
C LEU A 42 -12.44 -13.75 2.92
N ILE A 43 -13.34 -14.06 1.98
CA ILE A 43 -13.04 -14.96 0.85
C ILE A 43 -11.92 -14.39 -0.02
N LYS A 44 -11.99 -13.11 -0.35
CA LYS A 44 -11.00 -12.45 -1.22
C LYS A 44 -9.60 -12.36 -0.58
N ASN A 45 -9.53 -12.35 0.76
CA ASN A 45 -8.30 -12.10 1.49
C ASN A 45 -7.90 -13.29 2.40
N GLU A 46 -8.43 -14.49 2.16
CA GLU A 46 -8.18 -15.69 2.97
C GLU A 46 -6.68 -15.95 3.15
N ASP A 47 -5.91 -15.83 2.08
CA ASP A 47 -4.48 -16.17 2.06
C ASP A 47 -3.57 -15.07 2.64
N LYS A 48 -4.12 -13.87 2.88
CA LYS A 48 -3.29 -12.73 3.29
C LYS A 48 -2.92 -12.73 4.78
N HIS A 49 -3.73 -13.37 5.62
CA HIS A 49 -3.48 -13.41 7.05
C HIS A 49 -4.24 -14.56 7.71
N TYR A 50 -3.56 -15.32 8.60
CA TYR A 50 -4.13 -16.48 9.30
C TYR A 50 -5.44 -16.17 10.06
N ILE A 51 -5.59 -14.95 10.61
CA ILE A 51 -6.82 -14.53 11.30
C ILE A 51 -8.03 -14.52 10.35
N LEU A 52 -7.84 -14.09 9.10
CA LEU A 52 -8.91 -14.06 8.10
C LEU A 52 -9.31 -15.47 7.69
N SER A 53 -8.33 -16.36 7.52
CA SER A 53 -8.55 -17.78 7.27
C SER A 53 -9.29 -18.46 8.44
N ASP A 54 -8.87 -18.21 9.69
CA ASP A 54 -9.56 -18.72 10.89
C ASP A 54 -11.02 -18.22 10.97
N MET A 55 -11.24 -16.93 10.71
CA MET A 55 -12.60 -16.36 10.69
C MET A 55 -13.46 -16.97 9.60
N LEU A 56 -12.90 -17.20 8.41
CA LEU A 56 -13.59 -17.85 7.31
C LEU A 56 -13.90 -19.31 7.63
N ASN A 57 -12.98 -20.04 8.27
CA ASN A 57 -13.18 -21.41 8.73
C ASN A 57 -14.29 -21.49 9.80
N LYS A 58 -14.32 -20.55 10.75
CA LYS A 58 -15.40 -20.46 11.75
C LYS A 58 -16.74 -20.14 11.11
N LEU A 59 -16.78 -19.21 10.16
CA LEU A 59 -17.99 -18.91 9.40
C LEU A 59 -18.49 -20.12 8.63
N ASN A 60 -17.58 -20.91 8.04
CA ASN A 60 -17.91 -22.16 7.36
C ASN A 60 -18.48 -23.25 8.28
N LYS A 61 -17.86 -23.39 9.46
CA LYS A 61 -18.20 -24.49 10.38
C LYS A 61 -19.46 -24.18 11.19
N TYR A 62 -19.59 -22.97 11.69
CA TYR A 62 -20.62 -22.57 12.65
C TYR A 62 -21.66 -21.62 12.06
N PHE A 63 -21.49 -21.18 10.81
CA PHE A 63 -22.35 -20.17 10.15
C PHE A 63 -22.52 -18.87 10.94
N SER A 64 -21.59 -18.59 11.85
CA SER A 64 -21.63 -17.41 12.72
C SER A 64 -20.24 -16.95 13.08
N LEU A 65 -20.12 -15.66 13.34
CA LEU A 65 -18.96 -15.04 13.95
C LEU A 65 -19.42 -14.30 15.21
N SER A 66 -18.54 -14.20 16.20
CA SER A 66 -18.82 -13.42 17.39
C SER A 66 -18.94 -11.92 17.05
N ARG A 67 -19.63 -11.15 17.90
CA ARG A 67 -19.76 -9.69 17.75
C ARG A 67 -18.39 -8.99 17.60
N LYS A 68 -17.39 -9.44 18.36
CA LYS A 68 -16.02 -8.91 18.29
C LYS A 68 -15.35 -9.21 16.94
N GLN A 69 -15.52 -10.43 16.42
CA GLN A 69 -15.00 -10.82 15.10
C GLN A 69 -15.67 -10.04 13.97
N ILE A 70 -16.99 -9.83 14.04
CA ILE A 70 -17.72 -9.02 13.07
C ILE A 70 -17.22 -7.57 13.09
N ALA A 71 -17.07 -6.98 14.27
CA ALA A 71 -16.57 -5.61 14.42
C ALA A 71 -15.14 -5.47 13.85
N PHE A 72 -14.29 -6.45 14.13
CA PHE A 72 -12.93 -6.50 13.60
C PHE A 72 -12.93 -6.62 12.06
N ALA A 73 -13.70 -7.54 11.50
CA ALA A 73 -13.80 -7.70 10.04
C ALA A 73 -14.31 -6.42 9.35
N ARG A 74 -15.34 -5.77 9.92
CA ARG A 74 -15.85 -4.48 9.40
C ARG A 74 -14.79 -3.37 9.43
N LYS A 75 -13.98 -3.33 10.50
CA LYS A 75 -12.84 -2.40 10.60
C LYS A 75 -11.84 -2.65 9.47
N LEU A 76 -11.50 -3.93 9.20
CA LEU A 76 -10.58 -4.29 8.12
C LEU A 76 -11.14 -3.95 6.73
N VAL A 77 -12.43 -4.21 6.48
CA VAL A 77 -13.10 -3.82 5.23
C VAL A 77 -12.96 -2.31 5.03
N ARG A 78 -13.35 -1.50 6.02
CA ARG A 78 -13.26 -0.05 5.94
C ARG A 78 -11.83 0.42 5.67
N GLN A 79 -10.85 -0.11 6.41
CA GLN A 79 -9.44 0.22 6.19
C GLN A 79 -8.94 -0.17 4.79
N HIS A 80 -9.42 -1.26 4.25
CA HIS A 80 -9.10 -1.68 2.88
C HIS A 80 -9.70 -0.70 1.87
N ASP A 81 -10.99 -0.36 2.01
CA ASP A 81 -11.68 0.56 1.11
C ASP A 81 -11.06 1.97 1.15
N GLU A 82 -10.71 2.47 2.35
CA GLU A 82 -10.00 3.74 2.52
C GLU A 82 -8.61 3.72 1.82
N ARG A 83 -7.88 2.60 1.92
CA ARG A 83 -6.58 2.43 1.23
C ARG A 83 -6.73 2.39 -0.29
N GLU A 84 -7.72 1.64 -0.79
CA GLU A 84 -7.97 1.56 -2.23
C GLU A 84 -8.45 2.90 -2.79
N ALA A 85 -9.33 3.61 -2.08
CA ALA A 85 -9.77 4.95 -2.46
C ALA A 85 -8.59 5.94 -2.50
N ARG A 86 -7.74 5.92 -1.47
CA ARG A 86 -6.52 6.76 -1.42
C ARG A 86 -5.55 6.42 -2.55
N LYS A 87 -5.40 5.12 -2.85
CA LYS A 87 -4.55 4.67 -3.96
C LYS A 87 -5.09 5.16 -5.30
N ALA A 88 -6.40 5.02 -5.53
CA ALA A 88 -7.05 5.50 -6.75
C ALA A 88 -6.92 7.02 -6.90
N GLU A 89 -7.07 7.80 -5.82
CA GLU A 89 -6.87 9.25 -5.84
C GLU A 89 -5.42 9.62 -6.21
N LEU A 90 -4.44 8.91 -5.63
CA LEU A 90 -3.03 9.12 -5.95
C LEU A 90 -2.70 8.76 -7.41
N GLU A 91 -3.27 7.67 -7.92
CA GLU A 91 -3.13 7.28 -9.32
C GLU A 91 -3.77 8.30 -10.27
N ALA A 92 -4.95 8.84 -9.92
CA ALA A 92 -5.61 9.89 -10.69
C ALA A 92 -4.78 11.19 -10.69
N LYS A 93 -4.26 11.63 -9.54
CA LYS A 93 -3.35 12.77 -9.46
C LYS A 93 -2.10 12.55 -10.31
N LYS A 94 -1.51 11.37 -10.21
CA LYS A 94 -0.33 10.99 -11.00
C LYS A 94 -0.62 10.98 -12.50
N ALA A 95 -1.76 10.46 -12.94
CA ALA A 95 -2.13 10.43 -14.35
C ALA A 95 -2.22 11.84 -14.97
N ASN A 96 -2.74 12.81 -14.21
CA ASN A 96 -2.89 14.21 -14.63
C ASN A 96 -1.62 15.06 -14.45
N ALA A 97 -0.58 14.52 -13.77
CA ALA A 97 0.64 15.25 -13.53
C ALA A 97 1.45 15.45 -14.84
N PRO A 98 2.13 16.59 -15.04
CA PRO A 98 3.05 16.77 -16.17
C PRO A 98 4.26 15.84 -16.04
N ASP A 99 4.93 15.58 -17.16
CA ASP A 99 6.18 14.81 -17.13
C ASP A 99 7.31 15.64 -16.49
N TRP A 100 8.26 14.96 -15.86
CA TRP A 100 9.47 15.59 -15.37
C TRP A 100 10.37 15.99 -16.54
N THR A 101 11.01 17.12 -16.38
CA THR A 101 12.13 17.55 -17.24
C THR A 101 13.45 17.33 -16.52
N GLU A 102 14.48 16.92 -17.26
CA GLU A 102 15.82 16.77 -16.71
C GLU A 102 16.50 18.11 -16.51
N GLY A 103 17.48 18.14 -15.62
CA GLY A 103 18.30 19.32 -15.39
C GLY A 103 18.15 19.90 -13.99
N ARG A 104 18.81 21.05 -13.79
CA ARG A 104 18.79 21.73 -12.49
C ARG A 104 17.61 22.67 -12.40
N GLN A 105 16.71 22.39 -11.47
CA GLN A 105 15.50 23.18 -11.27
C GLN A 105 15.16 23.32 -9.78
N GLU A 106 14.30 24.27 -9.50
CA GLU A 106 13.78 24.54 -8.17
C GLU A 106 12.38 23.95 -8.05
N ILE A 107 12.12 23.29 -6.95
CA ILE A 107 10.81 22.69 -6.66
C ILE A 107 10.39 22.98 -5.24
N GLU A 108 9.07 22.97 -5.03
CA GLU A 108 8.42 23.03 -3.73
C GLU A 108 7.43 21.85 -3.62
N GLY A 109 7.48 21.15 -2.52
CA GLY A 109 6.59 20.00 -2.29
C GLY A 109 6.56 19.60 -0.84
N VAL A 110 5.79 18.56 -0.54
CA VAL A 110 5.62 17.99 0.80
C VAL A 110 6.42 16.70 0.91
N VAL A 111 7.14 16.52 1.98
CA VAL A 111 7.82 15.26 2.30
C VAL A 111 6.78 14.21 2.69
N VAL A 112 6.59 13.19 1.85
CA VAL A 112 5.59 12.14 2.07
C VAL A 112 6.16 10.85 2.63
N SER A 113 7.48 10.66 2.53
CA SER A 113 8.17 9.49 3.06
C SER A 113 9.63 9.79 3.29
N GLY A 114 10.22 9.19 4.31
CA GLY A 114 11.64 9.27 4.61
C GLY A 114 12.16 7.94 5.15
N LYS A 115 13.39 7.60 4.81
CA LYS A 115 14.06 6.38 5.28
C LYS A 115 15.57 6.55 5.33
N TRP A 116 16.19 6.00 6.36
CA TRP A 116 17.63 5.85 6.44
C TRP A 116 18.14 4.73 5.54
N TYR A 117 19.21 5.00 4.85
CA TYR A 117 19.95 4.05 4.03
C TYR A 117 21.39 4.03 4.47
N ASP A 118 21.88 2.87 4.85
CA ASP A 118 23.26 2.64 5.21
C ASP A 118 24.00 2.12 3.98
N SER A 119 25.18 2.66 3.76
CA SER A 119 26.10 2.25 2.71
C SER A 119 27.52 2.20 3.26
N ASP A 120 28.44 1.58 2.55
CA ASP A 120 29.87 1.53 2.89
C ASP A 120 30.50 2.93 3.06
N TRP A 121 29.83 3.97 2.54
CA TRP A 121 30.24 5.39 2.58
C TRP A 121 29.49 6.19 3.66
N GLY A 122 28.73 5.50 4.54
CA GLY A 122 27.97 6.12 5.62
C GLY A 122 26.47 6.09 5.41
N SER A 123 25.76 6.53 6.45
CA SER A 123 24.29 6.58 6.48
C SER A 123 23.78 7.87 5.84
N SER A 124 22.69 7.76 5.05
CA SER A 124 22.03 8.91 4.46
C SER A 124 20.51 8.81 4.58
N TYR A 125 19.88 9.90 5.00
CA TYR A 125 18.42 9.99 5.03
C TYR A 125 17.90 10.35 3.65
N LYS A 126 17.07 9.48 3.08
CA LYS A 126 16.44 9.68 1.78
C LYS A 126 14.98 10.01 1.97
N ILE A 127 14.50 11.00 1.23
CA ILE A 127 13.10 11.45 1.29
C ILE A 127 12.44 11.38 -0.08
N VAL A 128 11.12 11.17 -0.05
CA VAL A 128 10.24 11.35 -1.20
C VAL A 128 9.48 12.66 -1.02
N ILE A 129 9.57 13.53 -2.02
CA ILE A 129 8.85 14.79 -2.06
C ILE A 129 7.73 14.65 -3.08
N GLU A 130 6.51 15.00 -2.70
CA GLU A 130 5.35 15.09 -3.57
C GLU A 130 5.06 16.57 -3.88
N LEU A 131 4.98 16.91 -5.15
CA LEU A 131 4.64 18.25 -5.62
C LEU A 131 3.12 18.42 -5.66
N LYS A 132 2.65 19.67 -5.70
CA LYS A 132 1.21 19.99 -5.79
C LYS A 132 0.52 19.41 -7.03
N ASP A 133 1.27 19.21 -8.12
CA ASP A 133 0.78 18.64 -9.38
C ASP A 133 0.79 17.09 -9.41
N GLY A 134 1.18 16.43 -8.32
CA GLY A 134 1.20 14.98 -8.19
C GLY A 134 2.50 14.31 -8.65
N ARG A 135 3.47 15.05 -9.18
CA ARG A 135 4.82 14.51 -9.45
C ARG A 135 5.52 14.19 -8.15
N ARG A 136 6.38 13.19 -8.19
CA ARG A 136 7.20 12.80 -7.05
C ARG A 136 8.67 12.74 -7.40
N CYS A 137 9.49 13.04 -6.43
CA CYS A 137 10.93 12.85 -6.58
C CYS A 137 11.55 12.27 -5.31
N TRP A 138 12.70 11.61 -5.49
CA TRP A 138 13.42 10.92 -4.43
C TRP A 138 14.91 11.30 -4.44
N GLY A 139 15.47 11.50 -3.27
CA GLY A 139 16.87 11.78 -3.09
C GLY A 139 17.26 12.01 -1.63
N SER A 140 18.50 12.41 -1.39
CA SER A 140 18.99 12.69 -0.04
C SER A 140 18.36 13.96 0.52
N ALA A 141 17.92 13.91 1.76
CA ALA A 141 17.45 15.10 2.46
C ALA A 141 18.59 16.11 2.62
N PRO A 142 18.36 17.41 2.37
CA PRO A 142 19.34 18.45 2.65
C PRO A 142 19.59 18.56 4.16
N THR A 143 20.87 18.64 4.59
CA THR A 143 21.24 18.76 6.01
C THR A 143 20.52 19.92 6.69
N LYS A 144 20.49 21.09 6.08
CA LYS A 144 19.79 22.26 6.63
C LYS A 144 18.29 22.05 6.86
N PHE A 145 17.65 21.18 6.08
CA PHE A 145 16.25 20.81 6.31
C PHE A 145 16.13 19.90 7.52
N MET A 146 17.01 18.92 7.67
CA MET A 146 17.06 18.03 8.84
C MET A 146 17.31 18.83 10.11
N ASP A 147 18.33 19.70 10.11
CA ASP A 147 18.65 20.58 11.25
C ASP A 147 17.45 21.46 11.65
N LYS A 148 16.69 21.96 10.69
CA LYS A 148 15.46 22.73 10.94
C LYS A 148 14.38 21.87 11.62
N CYS A 149 14.11 20.68 11.11
CA CYS A 149 13.13 19.78 11.70
C CYS A 149 13.49 19.39 13.12
N ASP A 150 14.76 19.07 13.38
CA ASP A 150 15.27 18.72 14.71
C ASP A 150 15.14 19.89 15.69
N ASN A 151 15.50 21.10 15.28
CA ASN A 151 15.41 22.30 16.10
C ASN A 151 13.98 22.70 16.42
N ASP A 152 13.07 22.55 15.48
CA ASP A 152 11.66 22.86 15.66
C ASP A 152 10.89 21.73 16.40
N GLY A 153 11.55 20.57 16.66
CA GLY A 153 10.95 19.40 17.28
C GLY A 153 9.82 18.77 16.43
N VAL A 154 9.88 18.97 15.13
CA VAL A 154 8.84 18.52 14.16
C VAL A 154 9.45 17.45 13.27
N GLY A 155 8.72 16.33 13.10
CA GLY A 155 9.16 15.28 12.18
C GLY A 155 9.20 15.76 10.73
N GLU A 156 10.09 15.18 9.93
CA GLU A 156 10.33 15.58 8.52
C GLU A 156 9.15 15.28 7.61
N ILE A 157 8.40 14.20 7.90
CA ILE A 157 7.25 13.77 7.09
C ILE A 157 6.06 14.72 7.31
N GLY A 158 5.50 15.17 6.21
CA GLY A 158 4.40 16.15 6.20
C GLY A 158 4.87 17.61 6.09
N GLN A 159 6.17 17.87 6.23
CA GLN A 159 6.73 19.21 6.09
C GLN A 159 6.83 19.62 4.62
N THR A 160 6.59 20.92 4.36
CA THR A 160 6.87 21.52 3.06
C THR A 160 8.36 21.82 2.94
N ILE A 161 8.93 21.42 1.84
CA ILE A 161 10.35 21.66 1.53
C ILE A 161 10.46 22.32 0.15
N ARG A 162 11.36 23.30 0.07
CA ARG A 162 11.77 23.95 -1.19
C ARG A 162 13.24 23.67 -1.43
N ILE A 163 13.54 23.05 -2.55
CA ILE A 163 14.92 22.68 -2.91
C ILE A 163 15.26 23.04 -4.34
N LYS A 164 16.52 23.33 -4.56
CA LYS A 164 17.14 23.42 -5.89
C LYS A 164 18.08 22.24 -6.06
N ALA A 165 17.83 21.39 -7.07
CA ALA A 165 18.59 20.16 -7.29
C ALA A 165 18.71 19.84 -8.77
N GLY A 166 19.61 18.93 -9.11
CA GLY A 166 19.65 18.31 -10.44
C GLY A 166 18.74 17.10 -10.47
N PHE A 167 17.80 17.07 -11.43
CA PHE A 167 16.81 16.02 -11.58
C PHE A 167 17.14 15.13 -12.79
N THR A 168 16.96 13.82 -12.58
CA THR A 168 17.06 12.80 -13.63
C THR A 168 15.73 12.03 -13.62
N VAL A 169 15.07 11.97 -14.76
CA VAL A 169 13.76 11.30 -14.89
C VAL A 169 13.94 9.79 -14.76
N SER A 170 13.01 9.12 -14.09
CA SER A 170 12.97 7.67 -14.03
C SER A 170 12.70 7.08 -15.42
N ARG A 171 13.37 5.97 -15.75
CA ARG A 171 13.15 5.26 -17.02
C ARG A 171 11.76 4.63 -17.11
N ASP A 172 11.25 4.17 -15.97
CA ASP A 172 9.99 3.42 -15.89
C ASP A 172 8.78 4.32 -15.66
N ASP A 173 9.00 5.54 -15.18
CA ASP A 173 7.92 6.43 -14.77
C ASP A 173 8.31 7.90 -14.98
N LYS A 174 7.79 8.50 -16.04
CA LYS A 174 8.04 9.92 -16.37
C LYS A 174 7.51 10.92 -15.34
N LYS A 175 6.64 10.48 -14.41
CA LYS A 175 6.09 11.27 -13.31
C LYS A 175 6.93 11.17 -12.04
N PHE A 176 8.04 10.41 -12.10
CA PHE A 176 8.98 10.22 -11.00
C PHE A 176 10.39 10.62 -11.42
N ALA A 177 11.09 11.34 -10.54
CA ALA A 177 12.47 11.74 -10.78
C ALA A 177 13.36 11.44 -9.57
N PHE A 178 14.64 11.24 -9.85
CA PHE A 178 15.69 11.17 -8.85
C PHE A 178 16.37 12.53 -8.80
N TYR A 179 16.63 13.07 -7.60
CA TYR A 179 17.39 14.29 -7.49
C TYR A 179 18.73 14.08 -6.80
N LYS A 180 19.69 14.90 -7.17
CA LYS A 180 21.08 14.90 -6.64
C LYS A 180 21.50 16.31 -6.26
N ARG A 181 22.38 16.40 -5.28
CA ARG A 181 22.98 17.67 -4.79
C ARG A 181 21.91 18.72 -4.45
N PRO A 182 20.98 18.39 -3.54
CA PRO A 182 19.94 19.32 -3.15
C PRO A 182 20.54 20.50 -2.37
N THR A 183 20.08 21.71 -2.69
CA THR A 183 20.29 22.91 -1.90
C THR A 183 18.96 23.29 -1.29
N PHE A 184 18.88 23.38 0.03
CA PHE A 184 17.69 23.83 0.74
C PHE A 184 17.50 25.34 0.53
N ILE A 185 16.28 25.72 0.17
CA ILE A 185 15.87 27.12 0.01
C ILE A 185 14.88 27.38 1.13
N ALA A 186 15.19 28.32 2.00
CA ALA A 186 14.37 28.64 3.16
C ALA A 186 13.03 29.29 2.75
#